data_600f1e28d5e596e92c313793dbe457d7
#
_entry.id   600f1e28d5e596e92c313793dbe457d7
#
_cell.length_a   1.000
_cell.length_b   1.000
_cell.length_c   1.000
_cell.angle_alpha   90.00
_cell.angle_beta   90.00
_cell.angle_gamma   90.00
#
_symmetry.space_group_name_H-M   'P 1'
#
loop_
_entity.id
_entity.type
_entity.pdbx_description
1 polymer ?
#
loop_
_entity_poly.entity_id
_entity_poly.type
_entity_poly.pdbx_seq_one_letter_code
_entity_poly.pdbx_strand_id
1 'polypeptide(L)'
;MESALFTTARLRKDPSDPSALPSELKESGFGDTQAEIRYRFAHETVKRPELFSYLEVDFPFQRGRRIIGTQTWAYKFGAGAIKGFSFGTLTARVAGQYDEADKQVVFGEYALEYLKRFSPKFRFYTGMEGDQDEVEWIVEGQYWLARRVHLKLNSAFGVTSKAPDFAPEIGIMFRF
;
A
#
# COMPACT_ATOMS: atom_id res chain seq x y z
N MET A 1 -9.71 -8.17 -0.14
CA MET A 1 -10.41 -6.93 -0.49
C MET A 1 -10.12 -5.92 0.59
N GLU A 2 -9.55 -4.80 0.24
CA GLU A 2 -9.26 -3.67 1.12
C GLU A 2 -9.94 -2.43 0.54
N SER A 3 -10.41 -1.53 1.41
CA SER A 3 -11.05 -0.28 0.99
C SER A 3 -10.82 0.77 2.06
N ALA A 4 -10.35 1.94 1.66
CA ALA A 4 -10.27 3.09 2.53
C ALA A 4 -11.65 3.77 2.57
N LEU A 5 -12.29 3.76 3.74
CA LEU A 5 -13.63 4.34 3.92
C LEU A 5 -13.65 5.86 3.74
N PHE A 6 -12.55 6.53 4.06
CA PHE A 6 -12.41 7.97 3.89
C PHE A 6 -10.96 8.36 3.72
N THR A 7 -10.70 9.15 2.69
CA THR A 7 -9.38 9.70 2.37
C THR A 7 -9.48 11.22 2.25
N THR A 8 -8.46 11.92 2.73
CA THR A 8 -8.29 13.35 2.51
C THR A 8 -6.90 13.61 2.01
N ALA A 9 -6.77 14.27 0.89
CA ALA A 9 -5.50 14.73 0.35
C ALA A 9 -5.48 16.25 0.20
N ARG A 10 -4.32 16.83 0.42
CA ARG A 10 -4.08 18.26 0.28
C ARG A 10 -2.77 18.47 -0.46
N LEU A 11 -2.86 19.04 -1.63
CA LEU A 11 -1.72 19.43 -2.44
C LEU A 11 -1.52 20.94 -2.31
N ARG A 12 -0.31 21.39 -1.99
CA ARG A 12 0.08 22.78 -2.00
C ARG A 12 1.00 23.04 -3.18
N LYS A 13 0.72 24.10 -3.90
CA LYS A 13 1.56 24.58 -4.97
C LYS A 13 2.89 25.11 -4.42
N ASP A 14 3.98 24.80 -5.10
CA ASP A 14 5.26 25.43 -4.81
C ASP A 14 5.13 26.96 -5.02
N PRO A 15 5.57 27.79 -4.05
CA PRO A 15 5.52 29.24 -4.18
C PRO A 15 6.28 29.78 -5.40
N SER A 16 7.24 29.05 -5.92
CA SER A 16 8.04 29.42 -7.09
C SER A 16 7.41 29.03 -8.43
N ASP A 17 6.33 28.22 -8.42
CA ASP A 17 5.66 27.77 -9.63
C ASP A 17 4.82 28.91 -10.24
N PRO A 18 5.16 29.41 -11.46
CA PRO A 18 4.45 30.51 -12.10
C PRO A 18 3.10 30.12 -12.72
N SER A 19 2.70 28.84 -12.64
CA SER A 19 1.45 28.35 -13.25
C SER A 19 0.22 29.01 -12.66
N ALA A 20 -0.89 29.05 -13.43
CA ALA A 20 -2.18 29.56 -12.96
C ALA A 20 -2.98 28.58 -12.10
N LEU A 21 -2.34 27.50 -11.63
CA LEU A 21 -2.98 26.52 -10.75
C LEU A 21 -3.32 27.14 -9.39
N PRO A 22 -4.38 26.68 -8.71
CA PRO A 22 -4.72 27.17 -7.38
C PRO A 22 -3.58 26.90 -6.40
N SER A 23 -3.36 27.81 -5.47
CA SER A 23 -2.32 27.72 -4.44
C SER A 23 -2.46 26.50 -3.54
N GLU A 24 -3.66 25.95 -3.46
CA GLU A 24 -3.99 24.76 -2.69
C GLU A 24 -5.13 24.01 -3.37
N LEU A 25 -4.99 22.68 -3.47
CA LEU A 25 -6.05 21.76 -3.88
C LEU A 25 -6.30 20.80 -2.71
N LYS A 26 -7.55 20.73 -2.26
CA LYS A 26 -7.96 19.83 -1.18
C LYS A 26 -9.14 19.00 -1.67
N GLU A 27 -9.02 17.69 -1.55
CA GLU A 27 -10.08 16.75 -1.85
C GLU A 27 -10.27 15.76 -0.71
N SER A 28 -11.52 15.31 -0.55
CA SER A 28 -11.87 14.26 0.42
C SER A 28 -12.98 13.40 -0.14
N GLY A 29 -13.00 12.14 0.23
CA GLY A 29 -13.99 11.18 -0.24
C GLY A 29 -13.68 9.75 0.17
N PHE A 30 -14.36 8.79 -0.45
CA PHE A 30 -13.96 7.40 -0.34
C PHE A 30 -12.53 7.25 -0.88
N GLY A 31 -11.74 6.39 -0.24
CA GLY A 31 -10.41 6.06 -0.75
C GLY A 31 -10.46 4.91 -1.76
N ASP A 32 -9.29 4.44 -2.10
CA ASP A 32 -9.11 3.35 -3.03
C ASP A 32 -9.73 2.05 -2.51
N THR A 33 -10.26 1.29 -3.42
CA THR A 33 -10.77 -0.05 -3.16
C THR A 33 -10.05 -1.01 -4.07
N GLN A 34 -9.45 -2.03 -3.47
CA GLN A 34 -8.66 -3.02 -4.20
C GLN A 34 -9.05 -4.44 -3.80
N ALA A 35 -8.84 -5.38 -4.70
CA ALA A 35 -8.98 -6.80 -4.45
C ALA A 35 -7.72 -7.53 -4.89
N GLU A 36 -7.16 -8.34 -3.99
CA GLU A 36 -6.00 -9.18 -4.26
C GLU A 36 -6.38 -10.65 -4.23
N ILE A 37 -5.89 -11.41 -5.20
CA ILE A 37 -5.87 -12.87 -5.21
C ILE A 37 -4.41 -13.30 -5.16
N ARG A 38 -4.09 -14.11 -4.16
CA ARG A 38 -2.74 -14.63 -3.94
C ARG A 38 -2.69 -16.15 -4.08
N TYR A 39 -1.75 -16.62 -4.86
CA TYR A 39 -1.48 -18.04 -5.02
C TYR A 39 -0.09 -18.40 -4.49
N ARG A 40 -0.05 -19.32 -3.54
CA ARG A 40 1.18 -19.86 -2.96
C ARG A 40 1.59 -21.13 -3.70
N PHE A 41 2.72 -21.09 -4.39
CA PHE A 41 3.25 -22.23 -5.12
C PHE A 41 4.36 -22.98 -4.40
N ALA A 42 4.97 -22.40 -3.35
CA ALA A 42 5.91 -23.09 -2.50
C ALA A 42 5.73 -22.75 -1.02
N HIS A 43 5.65 -23.76 -0.17
CA HIS A 43 5.56 -23.57 1.28
C HIS A 43 6.90 -23.22 1.88
N GLU A 44 6.88 -22.45 2.96
CA GLU A 44 8.06 -22.19 3.77
C GLU A 44 8.60 -23.48 4.40
N THR A 45 9.93 -23.62 4.44
CA THR A 45 10.65 -24.63 5.18
C THR A 45 11.77 -23.99 5.99
N VAL A 46 12.49 -24.73 6.80
CA VAL A 46 13.64 -24.21 7.57
C VAL A 46 14.64 -23.49 6.65
N LYS A 47 14.91 -24.03 5.46
CA LYS A 47 15.92 -23.52 4.53
C LYS A 47 15.37 -22.64 3.40
N ARG A 48 14.08 -22.72 3.10
CA ARG A 48 13.44 -22.11 1.92
C ARG A 48 12.32 -21.18 2.36
N PRO A 49 12.20 -19.96 1.79
CA PRO A 49 11.03 -19.11 2.01
C PRO A 49 9.76 -19.71 1.38
N GLU A 50 8.62 -19.26 1.79
CA GLU A 50 7.37 -19.39 1.06
C GLU A 50 7.48 -18.53 -0.20
N LEU A 51 7.00 -19.05 -1.34
CA LEU A 51 6.95 -18.30 -2.60
C LEU A 51 5.49 -18.20 -3.06
N PHE A 52 5.12 -17.00 -3.51
CA PHE A 52 3.76 -16.71 -3.98
C PHE A 52 3.77 -15.80 -5.18
N SER A 53 2.67 -15.80 -5.91
CA SER A 53 2.30 -14.79 -6.91
C SER A 53 0.98 -14.16 -6.51
N TYR A 54 0.69 -12.97 -7.01
CA TYR A 54 -0.56 -12.28 -6.75
C TYR A 54 -1.02 -11.47 -7.95
N LEU A 55 -2.32 -11.29 -8.01
CA LEU A 55 -3.01 -10.37 -8.90
C LEU A 55 -3.85 -9.45 -8.03
N GLU A 56 -3.62 -8.15 -8.16
CA GLU A 56 -4.40 -7.09 -7.51
C GLU A 56 -5.11 -6.28 -8.56
N VAL A 57 -6.32 -5.86 -8.25
CA VAL A 57 -7.16 -5.04 -9.12
C VAL A 57 -7.64 -3.84 -8.31
N ASP A 58 -7.33 -2.65 -8.81
CA ASP A 58 -7.81 -1.39 -8.26
C ASP A 58 -9.08 -0.95 -8.97
N PHE A 59 -10.10 -0.63 -8.16
CA PHE A 59 -11.42 -0.24 -8.65
C PHE A 59 -11.55 1.28 -8.76
N PRO A 60 -11.92 1.84 -9.92
CA PRO A 60 -11.98 3.28 -10.16
C PRO A 60 -13.25 3.92 -9.57
N PHE A 61 -13.41 3.87 -8.26
CA PHE A 61 -14.58 4.47 -7.60
C PHE A 61 -14.49 6.00 -7.46
N GLN A 62 -13.31 6.59 -7.71
CA GLN A 62 -13.07 8.03 -7.56
C GLN A 62 -12.99 8.78 -8.90
N ARG A 63 -13.70 8.31 -9.91
CA ARG A 63 -13.81 9.01 -11.21
C ARG A 63 -14.26 10.45 -11.00
N GLY A 64 -13.45 11.41 -11.47
CA GLY A 64 -13.72 12.84 -11.36
C GLY A 64 -13.05 13.54 -10.17
N ARG A 65 -12.30 12.83 -9.34
CA ARG A 65 -11.36 13.42 -8.37
C ARG A 65 -10.00 13.64 -9.04
N ARG A 66 -9.20 14.59 -8.50
CA ARG A 66 -7.91 14.95 -9.11
C ARG A 66 -6.72 14.44 -8.33
N ILE A 67 -6.84 14.33 -7.01
CA ILE A 67 -5.72 14.01 -6.10
C ILE A 67 -6.02 12.88 -5.13
N ILE A 68 -7.21 12.30 -5.15
CA ILE A 68 -7.54 11.14 -4.33
C ILE A 68 -8.10 10.01 -5.17
N GLY A 69 -7.66 8.81 -4.85
CA GLY A 69 -8.20 7.56 -5.36
C GLY A 69 -7.86 7.27 -6.82
N THR A 70 -8.06 6.02 -7.18
CA THR A 70 -7.82 5.51 -8.52
C THR A 70 -8.96 5.91 -9.46
N GLN A 71 -8.64 6.55 -10.57
CA GLN A 71 -9.61 7.06 -11.54
C GLN A 71 -9.92 6.08 -12.66
N THR A 72 -8.99 5.17 -12.92
CA THR A 72 -9.04 4.14 -13.97
C THR A 72 -8.83 2.77 -13.36
N TRP A 73 -9.15 1.72 -14.08
CA TRP A 73 -8.78 0.38 -13.68
C TRP A 73 -7.27 0.23 -13.72
N ALA A 74 -6.69 -0.29 -12.63
CA ALA A 74 -5.30 -0.70 -12.59
C ALA A 74 -5.21 -2.18 -12.18
N TYR A 75 -4.28 -2.87 -12.80
CA TYR A 75 -4.03 -4.30 -12.58
C TYR A 75 -2.58 -4.49 -12.23
N LYS A 76 -2.33 -4.99 -11.03
CA LYS A 76 -0.98 -5.27 -10.54
C LYS A 76 -0.77 -6.78 -10.47
N PHE A 77 0.30 -7.25 -11.05
CA PHE A 77 0.70 -8.64 -10.98
C PHE A 77 2.12 -8.76 -10.46
N GLY A 78 2.31 -9.65 -9.52
CA GLY A 78 3.60 -9.74 -8.87
C GLY A 78 3.90 -11.11 -8.28
N ALA A 79 5.10 -11.21 -7.76
CA ALA A 79 5.58 -12.35 -7.03
C ALA A 79 6.34 -11.91 -5.78
N GLY A 80 6.39 -12.80 -4.80
CA GLY A 80 7.10 -12.49 -3.57
C GLY A 80 7.57 -13.73 -2.83
N ALA A 81 8.35 -13.45 -1.81
CA ALA A 81 8.89 -14.44 -0.88
C ALA A 81 8.63 -14.01 0.56
N ILE A 82 8.20 -14.95 1.40
CA ILE A 82 7.99 -14.74 2.83
C ILE A 82 8.89 -15.68 3.62
N LYS A 83 9.60 -15.13 4.60
CA LYS A 83 10.45 -15.91 5.49
C LYS A 83 10.26 -15.51 6.95
N GLY A 84 9.89 -16.50 7.76
CA GLY A 84 9.82 -16.36 9.22
C GLY A 84 11.19 -16.58 9.86
N PHE A 85 11.52 -15.73 10.82
CA PHE A 85 12.69 -15.79 11.67
C PHE A 85 12.25 -15.70 13.14
N SER A 86 13.14 -16.04 14.06
CA SER A 86 12.87 -15.90 15.49
C SER A 86 12.58 -14.45 15.93
N PHE A 87 13.12 -13.49 15.20
CA PHE A 87 12.92 -12.05 15.49
C PHE A 87 11.73 -11.44 14.76
N GLY A 88 11.15 -12.08 13.75
CA GLY A 88 10.02 -11.58 12.98
C GLY A 88 9.89 -12.25 11.62
N THR A 89 9.01 -11.72 10.76
CA THR A 89 8.79 -12.21 9.40
C THR A 89 9.22 -11.14 8.41
N LEU A 90 10.00 -11.51 7.42
CA LEU A 90 10.36 -10.67 6.27
C LEU A 90 9.55 -11.10 5.05
N THR A 91 9.05 -10.11 4.31
CA THR A 91 8.40 -10.29 3.01
C THR A 91 9.11 -9.41 1.99
N ALA A 92 9.43 -9.96 0.84
CA ALA A 92 9.91 -9.20 -0.31
C ALA A 92 8.95 -9.43 -1.48
N ARG A 93 8.58 -8.35 -2.19
CA ARG A 93 7.68 -8.39 -3.36
C ARG A 93 8.25 -7.59 -4.51
N VAL A 94 7.98 -8.03 -5.72
CA VAL A 94 8.19 -7.29 -6.95
C VAL A 94 6.97 -7.42 -7.84
N ALA A 95 6.61 -6.36 -8.55
CA ALA A 95 5.43 -6.35 -9.39
C ALA A 95 5.60 -5.50 -10.65
N GLY A 96 4.68 -5.70 -11.58
CA GLY A 96 4.38 -4.79 -12.66
C GLY A 96 2.92 -4.39 -12.59
N GLN A 97 2.64 -3.16 -12.97
CA GLN A 97 1.31 -2.58 -12.99
C GLN A 97 0.92 -2.21 -14.42
N TYR A 98 -0.30 -2.52 -14.79
CA TYR A 98 -0.96 -2.02 -15.99
C TYR A 98 -2.05 -1.04 -15.59
N ASP A 99 -1.96 0.20 -16.04
CA ASP A 99 -2.99 1.22 -15.88
C ASP A 99 -3.73 1.41 -17.21
N GLU A 100 -5.06 1.40 -17.14
CA GLU A 100 -5.91 1.58 -18.33
C GLU A 100 -5.81 3.01 -18.91
N ALA A 101 -5.48 4.01 -18.09
CA ALA A 101 -5.29 5.38 -18.56
C ALA A 101 -4.09 5.50 -19.50
N ASP A 102 -2.97 4.97 -19.09
CA ASP A 102 -1.71 5.08 -19.82
C ASP A 102 -1.53 3.98 -20.87
N LYS A 103 -2.32 2.89 -20.76
CA LYS A 103 -2.24 1.70 -21.62
C LYS A 103 -0.84 1.10 -21.71
N GLN A 104 -0.08 1.22 -20.63
CA GLN A 104 1.29 0.74 -20.54
C GLN A 104 1.45 -0.18 -19.34
N VAL A 105 2.37 -1.13 -19.48
CA VAL A 105 2.81 -1.95 -18.36
C VAL A 105 4.08 -1.33 -17.81
N VAL A 106 4.05 -0.90 -16.57
CA VAL A 106 5.21 -0.39 -15.84
C VAL A 106 5.71 -1.49 -14.91
N PHE A 107 6.97 -1.86 -15.03
CA PHE A 107 7.64 -2.77 -14.11
C PHE A 107 8.51 -1.98 -13.15
N GLY A 108 8.71 -2.54 -11.98
CA GLY A 108 9.65 -1.96 -11.02
C GLY A 108 9.02 -1.60 -9.69
N GLU A 109 7.77 -1.97 -9.45
CA GLU A 109 7.25 -1.93 -8.09
C GLU A 109 7.96 -2.96 -7.23
N TYR A 110 8.35 -2.56 -6.03
CA TYR A 110 8.99 -3.42 -5.06
C TYR A 110 8.55 -3.07 -3.64
N ALA A 111 8.54 -4.08 -2.78
CA ALA A 111 8.33 -3.89 -1.36
C ALA A 111 9.23 -4.81 -0.56
N LEU A 112 9.76 -4.28 0.53
CA LEU A 112 10.46 -5.04 1.57
C LEU A 112 9.82 -4.73 2.91
N GLU A 113 9.23 -5.75 3.52
CA GLU A 113 8.38 -5.61 4.68
C GLU A 113 8.92 -6.44 5.85
N TYR A 114 8.79 -5.91 7.03
CA TYR A 114 9.09 -6.59 8.28
C TYR A 114 7.89 -6.56 9.22
N LEU A 115 7.46 -7.73 9.66
CA LEU A 115 6.39 -7.91 10.63
C LEU A 115 6.91 -8.56 11.90
N LYS A 116 6.61 -7.95 13.06
CA LYS A 116 6.90 -8.53 14.37
C LYS A 116 5.67 -8.56 15.25
N ARG A 117 5.42 -9.72 15.86
CA ARG A 117 4.42 -9.84 16.90
C ARG A 117 5.07 -9.59 18.26
N PHE A 118 4.69 -8.51 18.94
CA PHE A 118 5.17 -8.19 20.27
C PHE A 118 4.32 -8.84 21.38
N SER A 119 3.04 -9.05 21.11
CA SER A 119 2.13 -9.73 22.04
C SER A 119 1.04 -10.47 21.27
N PRO A 120 0.21 -11.30 21.95
CA PRO A 120 -0.97 -11.92 21.31
C PRO A 120 -1.94 -10.91 20.68
N LYS A 121 -1.96 -9.66 21.18
CA LYS A 121 -2.86 -8.61 20.72
C LYS A 121 -2.22 -7.53 19.88
N PHE A 122 -0.88 -7.44 19.84
CA PHE A 122 -0.19 -6.36 19.13
C PHE A 122 0.85 -6.88 18.16
N ARG A 123 0.78 -6.38 16.93
CA ARG A 123 1.80 -6.55 15.89
C ARG A 123 2.29 -5.18 15.42
N PHE A 124 3.53 -5.16 15.09
CA PHE A 124 4.20 -4.04 14.44
C PHE A 124 4.63 -4.45 13.04
N TYR A 125 4.40 -3.59 12.10
CA TYR A 125 4.84 -3.72 10.72
C TYR A 125 5.64 -2.48 10.35
N THR A 126 6.67 -2.66 9.57
CA THR A 126 7.37 -1.58 8.87
C THR A 126 7.88 -2.11 7.55
N GLY A 127 7.93 -1.26 6.55
CA GLY A 127 8.39 -1.64 5.23
C GLY A 127 8.78 -0.44 4.39
N MET A 128 9.50 -0.72 3.35
CA MET A 128 9.73 0.22 2.26
C MET A 128 9.05 -0.34 1.03
N GLU A 129 8.27 0.47 0.39
CA GLU A 129 7.66 0.13 -0.89
C GLU A 129 7.78 1.30 -1.84
N GLY A 130 7.71 1.00 -3.12
CA GLY A 130 7.81 2.02 -4.13
C GLY A 130 7.99 1.44 -5.52
N ASP A 131 8.13 2.35 -6.44
CA ASP A 131 8.44 2.08 -7.84
C ASP A 131 9.72 2.81 -8.27
N GLN A 132 9.83 3.16 -9.55
CA GLN A 132 11.00 3.85 -10.10
C GLN A 132 11.13 5.29 -9.60
N ASP A 133 10.02 5.93 -9.26
CA ASP A 133 9.91 7.36 -9.00
C ASP A 133 9.54 7.70 -7.56
N GLU A 134 8.73 6.87 -6.94
CA GLU A 134 8.18 7.09 -5.60
C GLU A 134 8.59 5.96 -4.66
N VAL A 135 9.19 6.33 -3.54
CA VAL A 135 9.56 5.40 -2.48
C VAL A 135 9.03 5.91 -1.16
N GLU A 136 8.36 5.04 -0.44
CA GLU A 136 7.77 5.33 0.85
C GLU A 136 8.28 4.37 1.93
N TRP A 137 8.44 4.90 3.12
CA TRP A 137 8.65 4.11 4.31
C TRP A 137 7.36 4.05 5.13
N ILE A 138 6.87 2.84 5.34
CA ILE A 138 5.60 2.59 6.05
C ILE A 138 5.89 2.08 7.45
N VAL A 139 5.16 2.62 8.42
CA VAL A 139 5.17 2.18 9.82
C VAL A 139 3.72 1.92 10.24
N GLU A 140 3.44 0.73 10.75
CA GLU A 140 2.09 0.32 11.10
C GLU A 140 2.04 -0.41 12.44
N GLY A 141 1.02 -0.08 13.24
CA GLY A 141 0.62 -0.81 14.42
C GLY A 141 -0.73 -1.50 14.19
N GLN A 142 -0.80 -2.79 14.48
CA GLN A 142 -2.05 -3.56 14.43
C GLN A 142 -2.41 -4.05 15.82
N TYR A 143 -3.62 -3.74 16.26
CA TYR A 143 -4.13 -4.16 17.58
C TYR A 143 -5.41 -4.99 17.45
N TRP A 144 -5.44 -6.18 18.05
CA TRP A 144 -6.62 -7.05 18.11
C TRP A 144 -7.65 -6.50 19.08
N LEU A 145 -8.73 -5.94 18.57
CA LEU A 145 -9.89 -5.51 19.38
C LEU A 145 -10.74 -6.72 19.78
N ALA A 146 -10.94 -7.66 18.85
CA ALA A 146 -11.72 -8.87 19.05
C ALA A 146 -11.13 -10.03 18.22
N ARG A 147 -11.66 -11.25 18.37
CA ARG A 147 -11.15 -12.46 17.70
C ARG A 147 -10.98 -12.31 16.18
N ARG A 148 -11.81 -11.48 15.55
CA ARG A 148 -11.83 -11.29 14.09
C ARG A 148 -11.71 -9.82 13.67
N VAL A 149 -11.42 -8.92 14.63
CA VAL A 149 -11.39 -7.48 14.38
C VAL A 149 -10.06 -6.90 14.84
N HIS A 150 -9.39 -6.20 13.95
CA HIS A 150 -8.12 -5.52 14.21
C HIS A 150 -8.25 -4.04 13.91
N LEU A 151 -7.69 -3.22 14.77
CA LEU A 151 -7.40 -1.82 14.48
C LEU A 151 -6.04 -1.74 13.79
N LYS A 152 -5.95 -1.00 12.70
CA LYS A 152 -4.75 -0.70 11.95
C LYS A 152 -4.48 0.80 12.05
N LEU A 153 -3.32 1.18 12.53
CA LEU A 153 -2.81 2.55 12.51
C LEU A 153 -1.54 2.54 11.69
N ASN A 154 -1.54 3.27 10.61
CA ASN A 154 -0.48 3.26 9.62
C ASN A 154 -0.08 4.71 9.31
N SER A 155 1.18 4.91 8.96
CA SER A 155 1.69 6.17 8.41
C SER A 155 2.75 5.84 7.38
N ALA A 156 2.61 6.42 6.21
CA ALA A 156 3.64 6.42 5.18
C ALA A 156 4.42 7.73 5.21
N PHE A 157 5.72 7.64 4.99
CA PHE A 157 6.67 8.75 4.93
C PHE A 157 7.40 8.69 3.59
N GLY A 158 7.28 9.73 2.78
CA GLY A 158 7.98 9.82 1.51
C GLY A 158 9.50 9.86 1.70
N VAL A 159 10.19 8.99 0.97
CA VAL A 159 11.66 8.95 0.93
C VAL A 159 12.17 9.73 -0.28
N THR A 160 11.40 9.77 -1.35
CA THR A 160 11.70 10.51 -2.58
C THR A 160 10.81 11.74 -2.70
N SER A 161 11.24 12.71 -3.48
CA SER A 161 10.53 13.99 -3.64
C SER A 161 9.17 13.90 -4.34
N LYS A 162 8.86 12.78 -4.99
CA LYS A 162 7.56 12.56 -5.63
C LYS A 162 6.55 11.89 -4.70
N ALA A 163 7.03 11.13 -3.72
CA ALA A 163 6.18 10.51 -2.72
C ALA A 163 5.59 11.56 -1.75
N PRO A 164 4.37 11.32 -1.22
CA PRO A 164 3.78 12.18 -0.21
C PRO A 164 4.66 12.30 1.03
N ASP A 165 4.90 13.50 1.53
CA ASP A 165 5.75 13.72 2.72
C ASP A 165 5.26 12.90 3.92
N PHE A 166 3.93 12.84 4.10
CA PHE A 166 3.30 12.14 5.21
C PHE A 166 1.86 11.76 4.91
N ALA A 167 1.52 10.48 5.00
CA ALA A 167 0.18 9.94 4.77
C ALA A 167 -0.27 9.05 5.95
N PRO A 168 -0.99 9.59 6.94
CA PRO A 168 -1.54 8.80 8.03
C PRO A 168 -2.83 8.10 7.62
N GLU A 169 -2.99 6.86 8.05
CA GLU A 169 -4.17 6.05 7.81
C GLU A 169 -4.66 5.38 9.09
N ILE A 170 -5.98 5.27 9.23
CA ILE A 170 -6.65 4.48 10.26
C ILE A 170 -7.59 3.49 9.59
N GLY A 171 -7.50 2.23 9.96
CA GLY A 171 -8.33 1.18 9.37
C GLY A 171 -8.84 0.17 10.39
N ILE A 172 -9.94 -0.48 10.05
CA ILE A 172 -10.46 -1.64 10.77
C ILE A 172 -10.48 -2.82 9.82
N MET A 173 -9.78 -3.87 10.18
CA MET A 173 -9.67 -5.08 9.40
C MET A 173 -10.55 -6.19 10.00
N PHE A 174 -11.38 -6.79 9.17
CA PHE A 174 -12.23 -7.93 9.54
C PHE A 174 -11.64 -9.22 8.94
N ARG A 175 -11.60 -10.29 9.72
CA ARG A 175 -11.27 -11.65 9.27
C ARG A 175 -12.53 -12.51 9.24
N PHE A 176 -12.81 -13.09 8.13
CA PHE A 176 -13.93 -14.02 7.93
C PHE A 176 -13.48 -15.49 8.08
#